data_1a6284bd2efa16adc0273a65a894bb58
#
_entry.id   1a6284bd2efa16adc0273a65a894bb58
#
_cell.length_a   1.000
_cell.length_b   1.000
_cell.length_c   1.000
_cell.angle_alpha   90.00
_cell.angle_beta   90.00
_cell.angle_gamma   90.00
#
_symmetry.space_group_name_H-M   'P 1'
#
loop_
_entity.id
_entity.type
_entity.pdbx_description
1 polymer ?
#
loop_
_entity_poly.entity_id
_entity_poly.type
_entity_poly.pdbx_seq_one_letter_code
_entity_poly.pdbx_strand_id
1 'polypeptide(L)'
;MFVSEDLTVNEKNHLVIGKNDTVELAKEFGTPLYVLDEDLIRQNCRVYKNAMDKYYGGNGLVLYANKAFCSLFTCRLVKEEGLGIDVVSVSYTHLTLPTTPYV
;
A
#
# COMPACT_ATOMS: atom_id res chain seq x y z
N MET A 1 -3.52 -22.51 5.51
CA MET A 1 -2.67 -21.35 5.80
C MET A 1 -2.80 -20.32 4.69
N PHE A 2 -2.94 -19.07 5.04
CA PHE A 2 -3.01 -17.98 4.08
C PHE A 2 -1.65 -17.27 3.95
N VAL A 3 -1.40 -16.69 2.79
CA VAL A 3 -0.12 -16.02 2.52
C VAL A 3 -0.04 -14.62 3.15
N SER A 4 -1.13 -14.13 3.71
CA SER A 4 -1.19 -12.79 4.31
C SER A 4 -2.06 -12.82 5.56
N GLU A 5 -1.71 -12.00 6.54
CA GLU A 5 -2.43 -11.90 7.81
C GLU A 5 -3.83 -11.32 7.66
N ASP A 6 -4.07 -10.56 6.60
CA ASP A 6 -5.37 -9.94 6.36
C ASP A 6 -6.37 -10.86 5.66
N LEU A 7 -5.96 -12.08 5.32
CA LEU A 7 -6.84 -13.04 4.65
C LEU A 7 -7.43 -14.01 5.67
N THR A 8 -8.76 -14.10 5.69
CA THR A 8 -9.49 -15.01 6.58
C THR A 8 -10.68 -15.60 5.82
N VAL A 9 -11.39 -16.50 6.49
CA VAL A 9 -12.62 -17.09 5.96
C VAL A 9 -13.72 -16.86 6.99
N ASN A 10 -14.87 -16.37 6.55
CA ASN A 10 -15.97 -16.10 7.45
C ASN A 10 -16.90 -17.33 7.63
N GLU A 11 -17.95 -17.18 8.41
CA GLU A 11 -18.92 -18.23 8.70
C GLU A 11 -19.68 -18.72 7.48
N LYS A 12 -19.75 -17.89 6.42
CA LYS A 12 -20.35 -18.27 5.14
C LYS A 12 -19.39 -19.02 4.23
N ASN A 13 -18.18 -19.28 4.73
CA ASN A 13 -17.10 -19.91 3.98
C ASN A 13 -16.61 -19.07 2.80
N HIS A 14 -16.71 -17.74 2.93
CA HIS A 14 -16.21 -16.79 1.94
C HIS A 14 -14.86 -16.25 2.37
N LEU A 15 -13.99 -16.02 1.39
CA LEU A 15 -12.71 -15.36 1.65
C LEU A 15 -12.97 -13.91 2.06
N VAL A 16 -12.30 -13.48 3.12
CA VAL A 16 -12.38 -12.11 3.63
C VAL A 16 -11.00 -11.48 3.51
N ILE A 17 -10.95 -10.27 2.93
CA ILE A 17 -9.73 -9.46 2.85
C ILE A 17 -9.92 -8.30 3.81
N GLY A 18 -9.07 -8.25 4.86
CA GLY A 18 -9.24 -7.28 5.92
C GLY A 18 -10.54 -7.54 6.65
N LYS A 19 -11.52 -6.69 6.43
CA LYS A 19 -12.84 -6.80 7.06
C LYS A 19 -13.95 -7.01 6.03
N ASN A 20 -13.59 -7.24 4.77
CA ASN A 20 -14.56 -7.26 3.68
C ASN A 20 -14.67 -8.64 3.05
N ASP A 21 -15.90 -9.12 2.94
CA ASP A 21 -16.24 -10.38 2.28
C ASP A 21 -16.05 -10.21 0.77
N THR A 22 -15.21 -11.04 0.16
CA THR A 22 -14.90 -10.92 -1.27
C THR A 22 -16.09 -11.20 -2.17
N VAL A 23 -16.99 -12.07 -1.75
CA VAL A 23 -18.20 -12.37 -2.52
C VAL A 23 -19.12 -11.14 -2.54
N GLU A 24 -19.26 -10.46 -1.42
CA GLU A 24 -20.05 -9.24 -1.34
C GLU A 24 -19.43 -8.11 -2.16
N LEU A 25 -18.08 -7.99 -2.13
CA LEU A 25 -17.38 -7.00 -2.96
C LEU A 25 -17.62 -7.26 -4.45
N ALA A 26 -17.55 -8.52 -4.86
CA ALA A 26 -17.79 -8.88 -6.26
C ALA A 26 -19.23 -8.56 -6.69
N LYS A 27 -20.21 -8.74 -5.80
CA LYS A 27 -21.60 -8.39 -6.07
C LYS A 27 -21.79 -6.88 -6.21
N GLU A 28 -21.09 -6.11 -5.37
CA GLU A 28 -21.25 -4.65 -5.35
C GLU A 28 -20.53 -3.98 -6.52
N PHE A 29 -19.29 -4.40 -6.81
CA PHE A 29 -18.43 -3.73 -7.78
C PHE A 29 -18.26 -4.49 -9.10
N GLY A 30 -18.68 -5.74 -9.16
CA GLY A 30 -18.51 -6.58 -10.33
C GLY A 30 -17.12 -7.21 -10.40
N THR A 31 -16.91 -8.02 -11.41
CA THR A 31 -15.63 -8.70 -11.66
C THR A 31 -15.24 -8.56 -13.11
N PRO A 32 -13.95 -8.59 -13.47
CA PRO A 32 -12.80 -8.73 -12.58
C PRO A 32 -12.60 -7.51 -11.67
N LEU A 33 -11.99 -7.71 -10.50
CA LEU A 33 -11.85 -6.66 -9.49
C LEU A 33 -10.51 -6.81 -8.78
N TYR A 34 -9.75 -5.71 -8.71
CA TYR A 34 -8.55 -5.63 -7.87
C TYR A 34 -8.96 -5.07 -6.52
N VAL A 35 -8.48 -5.71 -5.45
CA VAL A 35 -8.78 -5.29 -4.07
C VAL A 35 -7.47 -5.00 -3.36
N LEU A 36 -7.36 -3.80 -2.80
CA LEU A 36 -6.20 -3.37 -2.01
C LEU A 36 -6.64 -3.15 -0.58
N ASP A 37 -5.86 -3.68 0.37
CA ASP A 37 -6.10 -3.47 1.79
C ASP A 37 -5.27 -2.28 2.26
N GLU A 38 -5.91 -1.14 2.45
CA GLU A 38 -5.24 0.08 2.86
C GLU A 38 -4.54 -0.07 4.21
N ASP A 39 -5.19 -0.70 5.17
CA ASP A 39 -4.63 -0.85 6.52
C ASP A 39 -3.34 -1.66 6.51
N LEU A 40 -3.30 -2.75 5.73
CA LEU A 40 -2.10 -3.57 5.61
C LEU A 40 -0.97 -2.82 4.90
N ILE A 41 -1.31 -2.07 3.85
CA ILE A 41 -0.32 -1.25 3.14
C ILE A 41 0.29 -0.22 4.10
N ARG A 42 -0.54 0.47 4.87
CA ARG A 42 -0.07 1.45 5.84
C ARG A 42 0.78 0.79 6.93
N GLN A 43 0.37 -0.36 7.41
CA GLN A 43 1.12 -1.10 8.42
C GLN A 43 2.51 -1.47 7.90
N ASN A 44 2.60 -1.94 6.67
CA ASN A 44 3.89 -2.28 6.06
C ASN A 44 4.78 -1.05 5.90
N CYS A 45 4.22 0.09 5.51
CA CYS A 45 4.96 1.34 5.44
C CYS A 45 5.53 1.71 6.81
N ARG A 46 4.73 1.56 7.86
CA ARG A 46 5.15 1.89 9.23
C ARG A 46 6.26 0.99 9.73
N VAL A 47 6.25 -0.28 9.35
CA VAL A 47 7.31 -1.22 9.74
C VAL A 47 8.66 -0.72 9.24
N TYR A 48 8.75 -0.33 7.97
CA TYR A 48 10.00 0.19 7.40
C TYR A 48 10.36 1.55 7.97
N LYS A 49 9.39 2.44 8.11
CA LYS A 49 9.62 3.77 8.65
C LYS A 49 10.13 3.71 10.09
N ASN A 50 9.48 2.89 10.92
CA ASN A 50 9.86 2.75 12.32
C ASN A 50 11.22 2.08 12.47
N ALA A 51 11.55 1.12 11.61
CA ALA A 51 12.86 0.48 11.61
C ALA A 51 13.97 1.49 11.28
N MET A 52 13.72 2.35 10.30
CA MET A 52 14.66 3.40 9.93
C MET A 52 14.89 4.38 11.10
N ASP A 53 13.80 4.79 11.76
CA ASP A 53 13.89 5.69 12.91
C ASP A 53 14.62 5.03 14.09
N LYS A 54 14.35 3.76 14.34
CA LYS A 54 14.90 3.03 15.48
C LYS A 54 16.39 2.72 15.31
N TYR A 55 16.79 2.24 14.14
CA TYR A 55 18.14 1.72 13.93
C TYR A 55 19.10 2.72 13.29
N TYR A 56 18.60 3.73 12.64
CA TYR A 56 19.41 4.74 11.96
C TYR A 56 19.14 6.15 12.46
N GLY A 57 18.39 6.28 13.56
CA GLY A 57 18.10 7.59 14.16
C GLY A 57 17.38 8.55 13.24
N GLY A 58 16.62 8.02 12.29
CA GLY A 58 15.92 8.85 11.31
C GLY A 58 16.82 9.36 10.18
N ASN A 59 18.07 8.92 10.11
CA ASN A 59 19.05 9.41 9.11
C ASN A 59 18.96 8.63 7.81
N GLY A 60 17.78 8.24 7.40
CA GLY A 60 17.57 7.52 6.16
C GLY A 60 16.19 7.78 5.61
N LEU A 61 15.99 7.41 4.36
CA LEU A 61 14.70 7.57 3.68
C LEU A 61 14.29 6.24 3.07
N VAL A 62 13.08 5.81 3.40
CA VAL A 62 12.49 4.62 2.78
C VAL A 62 11.76 5.06 1.52
N LEU A 63 12.06 4.39 0.39
CA LEU A 63 11.44 4.70 -0.89
C LEU A 63 10.54 3.55 -1.31
N TYR A 64 9.30 3.88 -1.68
CA TYR A 64 8.39 2.92 -2.27
C TYR A 64 8.73 2.76 -3.75
N ALA A 65 8.90 1.50 -4.20
CA ALA A 65 9.14 1.18 -5.61
C ALA A 65 7.83 1.27 -6.38
N ASN A 66 7.59 2.40 -7.00
CA ASN A 66 6.32 2.74 -7.63
C ASN A 66 5.94 1.82 -8.80
N LYS A 67 6.91 1.12 -9.38
CA LYS A 67 6.64 0.15 -10.45
C LYS A 67 5.80 -1.03 -9.98
N ALA A 68 5.78 -1.32 -8.69
CA ALA A 68 4.98 -2.44 -8.14
C ALA A 68 3.48 -2.17 -8.32
N PHE A 69 3.05 -0.96 -8.01
CA PHE A 69 1.69 -0.49 -8.27
C PHE A 69 1.70 1.03 -8.22
N CYS A 70 1.40 1.67 -9.34
CA CYS A 70 1.35 3.13 -9.42
C CYS A 70 -0.09 3.59 -9.57
N SER A 71 -0.55 4.39 -8.61
CA SER A 71 -1.84 5.07 -8.67
C SER A 71 -1.77 6.31 -7.82
N LEU A 72 -2.67 7.24 -8.06
CA LEU A 72 -2.73 8.45 -7.23
C LEU A 72 -3.00 8.11 -5.78
N PHE A 73 -3.85 7.13 -5.54
CA PHE A 73 -4.15 6.62 -4.20
C PHE A 73 -2.88 6.11 -3.51
N THR A 74 -2.09 5.26 -4.20
CA THR A 74 -0.88 4.69 -3.62
C THR A 74 0.16 5.76 -3.32
N CYS A 75 0.35 6.72 -4.23
CA CYS A 75 1.28 7.82 -4.03
C CYS A 75 0.90 8.66 -2.81
N ARG A 76 -0.39 8.96 -2.67
CA ARG A 76 -0.90 9.72 -1.53
C ARG A 76 -0.68 8.99 -0.21
N LEU A 77 -0.99 7.71 -0.19
CA LEU A 77 -0.87 6.86 0.99
C LEU A 77 0.58 6.77 1.46
N VAL A 78 1.49 6.52 0.53
CA VAL A 78 2.93 6.42 0.82
C VAL A 78 3.46 7.75 1.36
N LYS A 79 3.04 8.85 0.78
CA LYS A 79 3.40 10.19 1.25
C LYS A 79 2.89 10.44 2.67
N GLU A 80 1.64 10.08 2.94
CA GLU A 80 1.05 10.27 4.27
C GLU A 80 1.79 9.46 5.33
N GLU A 81 2.33 8.30 4.97
CA GLU A 81 3.10 7.47 5.89
C GLU A 81 4.57 7.90 5.99
N GLY A 82 4.96 8.97 5.33
CA GLY A 82 6.29 9.55 5.47
C GLY A 82 7.38 8.91 4.63
N LEU A 83 7.01 8.16 3.60
CA LEU A 83 7.95 7.55 2.67
C LEU A 83 8.13 8.40 1.41
N GLY A 84 9.25 8.21 0.73
CA GLY A 84 9.44 8.76 -0.60
C GLY A 84 9.00 7.77 -1.67
N ILE A 85 9.12 8.17 -2.93
CA ILE A 85 8.72 7.35 -4.07
C ILE A 85 9.86 7.28 -5.07
N ASP A 86 10.18 6.04 -5.48
CA ASP A 86 11.15 5.80 -6.54
C ASP A 86 10.43 5.94 -7.89
N VAL A 87 10.78 6.98 -8.63
CA VAL A 87 10.09 7.37 -9.86
C VAL A 87 10.82 6.82 -11.08
N VAL A 88 10.10 6.08 -11.93
CA VAL A 88 10.70 5.45 -13.10
C VAL A 88 10.19 6.04 -14.42
N SER A 89 9.28 7.01 -14.39
CA SER A 89 8.77 7.65 -15.59
C SER A 89 8.37 9.11 -15.32
N VAL A 90 8.21 9.88 -16.41
CA VAL A 90 7.85 11.30 -16.33
C VAL A 90 6.48 11.48 -15.67
N SER A 91 5.53 10.59 -15.94
CA SER A 91 4.20 10.70 -15.35
C SER A 91 4.25 10.58 -13.84
N TYR A 92 5.13 9.72 -13.30
CA TYR A 92 5.33 9.59 -11.86
C TYR A 92 5.97 10.86 -11.29
N THR A 93 6.89 11.46 -12.02
CA THR A 93 7.51 12.72 -11.63
C THR A 93 6.46 13.81 -11.42
N HIS A 94 5.51 13.92 -12.33
CA HIS A 94 4.42 14.90 -12.19
C HIS A 94 3.54 14.63 -10.97
N LEU A 95 3.29 13.36 -10.66
CA LEU A 95 2.49 12.98 -9.48
C LEU A 95 3.21 13.27 -8.17
N THR A 96 4.53 13.19 -8.14
CA THR A 96 5.30 13.29 -6.90
C THR A 96 5.84 14.68 -6.62
N LEU A 97 6.09 15.50 -7.64
CA LEU A 97 6.52 16.87 -7.46
C LEU A 97 5.34 17.73 -6.97
N PRO A 98 5.57 18.68 -6.10
CA PRO A 98 6.76 19.07 -5.34
C PRO A 98 6.77 18.48 -3.93
N THR A 99 5.98 17.50 -3.64
CA THR A 99 5.66 17.08 -2.29
C THR A 99 6.41 15.86 -1.81
N THR A 100 7.04 15.10 -2.70
CA THR A 100 7.67 13.82 -2.39
C THR A 100 9.09 13.79 -2.94
N PRO A 101 10.10 13.42 -2.13
CA PRO A 101 11.44 13.21 -2.66
C PRO A 101 11.47 11.98 -3.56
N TYR A 102 12.35 12.01 -4.55
CA TYR A 102 12.53 10.90 -5.48
C TYR A 102 13.98 10.85 -5.97
N VAL A 103 14.32 9.73 -6.53
CA VAL A 103 15.63 9.51 -7.12
C VAL A 103 15.51 9.03 -8.55
#